data_19bcdad268e8237595244bf66a4be9ed
#
_entry.id   19bcdad268e8237595244bf66a4be9ed
#
_cell.length_a   1.000
_cell.length_b   1.000
_cell.length_c   1.000
_cell.angle_alpha   90.00
_cell.angle_beta   90.00
_cell.angle_gamma   90.00
#
_symmetry.space_group_name_H-M   'P 1'
#
loop_
_entity.id
_entity.type
_entity.pdbx_description
1 polymer ?
#
loop_
_entity_poly.entity_id
_entity_poly.type
_entity_poly.pdbx_seq_one_letter_code
_entity_poly.pdbx_strand_id
1 'polypeptide(L)'
;MTQTNPLAYSPTPIPEGCHFKISPSQFSNFIQSPHNWYRTEVLGEEGFSHNTSTVIGTIVHYCAEMVAKGEDVDQDMIEKYIESLDEHVDYSCEVVQNHWKAMAEELVNSYVLEHNMLSVEEQVGYEIMDGYAAAGQIDRIEGQKEDCMIVDYKTYNSKTKPKAFPQYYKYQLLVYAWILKKLGYNPTRIRLVYVNRYIDGGISEKTGKPLKSYPPEVTILTEVITEEDLDFINGLLELAVDSVEAAKNHPELRHVIFHDPRLKIS
;
A
#
# COMPACT_ATOMS: atom_id res chain seq x y z
N MET A 1 12.77 20.57 14.59
CA MET A 1 11.41 20.80 14.07
C MET A 1 11.18 19.70 13.05
N THR A 2 10.32 18.74 13.32
CA THR A 2 9.94 17.73 12.34
C THR A 2 9.22 18.45 11.21
N GLN A 3 9.86 18.56 10.05
CA GLN A 3 9.20 19.02 8.83
C GLN A 3 8.04 18.05 8.56
N THR A 4 6.82 18.56 8.62
CA THR A 4 5.64 17.79 8.20
C THR A 4 5.77 17.55 6.70
N ASN A 5 5.80 16.29 6.30
CA ASN A 5 5.76 15.90 4.89
C ASN A 5 4.51 16.51 4.24
N PRO A 6 4.62 17.44 3.27
CA PRO A 6 3.47 18.12 2.68
C PRO A 6 2.55 17.19 1.88
N LEU A 7 3.05 16.03 1.44
CA LEU A 7 2.28 14.97 0.76
C LEU A 7 1.90 13.83 1.71
N ALA A 8 2.18 13.93 3.02
CA ALA A 8 1.80 12.89 3.95
C ALA A 8 0.29 12.85 4.12
N TYR A 9 -0.28 11.69 3.88
CA TYR A 9 -1.66 11.42 4.24
C TYR A 9 -1.87 11.59 5.74
N SER A 10 -3.00 12.16 6.12
CA SER A 10 -3.41 12.17 7.51
C SER A 10 -3.56 10.73 7.98
N PRO A 11 -2.99 10.35 9.14
CA PRO A 11 -3.16 9.00 9.65
C PRO A 11 -4.64 8.65 9.76
N THR A 12 -5.05 7.51 9.20
CA THR A 12 -6.42 7.02 9.36
C THR A 12 -6.73 6.90 10.85
N PRO A 13 -7.81 7.54 11.35
CA PRO A 13 -8.14 7.50 12.75
C PRO A 13 -8.49 6.08 13.19
N ILE A 14 -8.23 5.78 14.46
CA ILE A 14 -8.70 4.55 15.08
C ILE A 14 -10.22 4.72 15.30
N PRO A 15 -11.07 3.74 14.91
CA PRO A 15 -12.50 3.79 15.17
C PRO A 15 -12.83 4.02 16.65
N GLU A 16 -13.94 4.71 16.92
CA GLU A 16 -14.40 5.00 18.28
C GLU A 16 -14.55 3.72 19.10
N GLY A 17 -14.08 3.74 20.34
CA GLY A 17 -14.07 2.58 21.24
C GLY A 17 -12.87 1.64 21.05
N CYS A 18 -12.10 1.80 19.99
CA CYS A 18 -10.90 1.00 19.76
C CYS A 18 -9.63 1.69 20.29
N HIS A 19 -8.64 0.91 20.66
CA HIS A 19 -7.36 1.39 21.19
C HIS A 19 -6.15 0.95 20.36
N PHE A 20 -6.35 0.04 19.41
CA PHE A 20 -5.30 -0.45 18.53
C PHE A 20 -5.81 -0.61 17.10
N LYS A 21 -4.94 -0.34 16.13
CA LYS A 21 -5.25 -0.41 14.71
C LYS A 21 -4.32 -1.38 13.99
N ILE A 22 -4.91 -2.32 13.25
CA ILE A 22 -4.21 -3.16 12.28
C ILE A 22 -4.31 -2.46 10.91
N SER A 23 -3.16 -2.07 10.36
CA SER A 23 -3.08 -1.46 9.03
C SER A 23 -3.20 -2.51 7.94
N PRO A 24 -4.14 -2.39 6.97
CA PRO A 24 -4.26 -3.32 5.86
C PRO A 24 -2.97 -3.47 5.04
N SER A 25 -2.24 -2.38 4.81
CA SER A 25 -0.98 -2.40 4.06
C SER A 25 0.14 -3.18 4.78
N GLN A 26 0.10 -3.27 6.11
CA GLN A 26 1.07 -4.01 6.91
C GLN A 26 0.57 -5.40 7.32
N PHE A 27 -0.72 -5.69 7.14
CA PHE A 27 -1.31 -6.96 7.58
C PHE A 27 -0.68 -8.18 6.91
N SER A 28 -0.27 -8.06 5.64
CA SER A 28 0.45 -9.14 4.97
C SER A 28 1.80 -9.48 5.63
N ASN A 29 2.41 -8.54 6.35
CA ASN A 29 3.60 -8.78 7.15
C ASN A 29 3.30 -9.67 8.36
N PHE A 30 2.11 -9.58 8.95
CA PHE A 30 1.69 -10.51 10.01
C PHE A 30 1.76 -11.96 9.54
N ILE A 31 1.42 -12.21 8.27
CA ILE A 31 1.40 -13.56 7.70
C ILE A 31 2.81 -14.01 7.27
N GLN A 32 3.58 -13.12 6.60
CA GLN A 32 4.86 -13.47 5.98
C GLN A 32 6.06 -13.33 6.91
N SER A 33 5.99 -12.39 7.84
CA SER A 33 7.07 -12.03 8.76
C SER A 33 6.49 -11.54 10.10
N PRO A 34 5.81 -12.43 10.86
CA PRO A 34 5.07 -12.05 12.06
C PRO A 34 5.92 -11.28 13.08
N HIS A 35 7.20 -11.64 13.22
CA HIS A 35 8.12 -10.97 14.14
C HIS A 35 8.42 -9.51 13.73
N ASN A 36 8.57 -9.23 12.42
CA ASN A 36 8.76 -7.86 11.95
C ASN A 36 7.48 -7.06 12.16
N TRP A 37 6.34 -7.62 11.79
CA TRP A 37 5.04 -6.99 12.01
C TRP A 37 4.83 -6.62 13.49
N TYR A 38 5.09 -7.54 14.41
CA TYR A 38 4.96 -7.28 15.84
C TYR A 38 5.88 -6.15 16.31
N ARG A 39 7.12 -6.11 15.84
CA ARG A 39 8.08 -5.06 16.19
C ARG A 39 7.65 -3.68 15.69
N THR A 40 7.21 -3.59 14.45
CA THR A 40 6.86 -2.31 13.83
C THR A 40 5.48 -1.83 14.27
N GLU A 41 4.47 -2.69 14.18
CA GLU A 41 3.08 -2.30 14.43
C GLU A 41 2.70 -2.31 15.92
N VAL A 42 3.22 -3.27 16.70
CA VAL A 42 2.83 -3.40 18.11
C VAL A 42 3.81 -2.72 19.05
N LEU A 43 5.12 -2.85 18.83
CA LEU A 43 6.14 -2.20 19.65
C LEU A 43 6.53 -0.81 19.19
N GLY A 44 6.09 -0.37 18.01
CA GLY A 44 6.40 0.95 17.47
C GLY A 44 7.89 1.13 17.15
N GLU A 45 8.63 0.05 16.88
CA GLU A 45 10.02 0.16 16.44
C GLU A 45 10.07 0.77 15.04
N GLU A 46 10.98 1.72 14.82
CA GLU A 46 11.16 2.33 13.50
C GLU A 46 11.50 1.26 12.46
N GLY A 47 10.57 1.02 11.53
CA GLY A 47 10.70 -0.02 10.51
C GLY A 47 11.05 0.51 9.12
N PHE A 48 10.86 1.80 8.85
CA PHE A 48 10.89 2.29 7.49
C PHE A 48 11.48 3.69 7.37
N SER A 49 12.58 3.81 6.60
CA SER A 49 13.05 5.09 6.05
C SER A 49 12.48 5.26 4.63
N HIS A 50 12.31 6.52 4.19
CA HIS A 50 11.96 6.80 2.81
C HIS A 50 13.02 6.23 1.85
N ASN A 51 12.58 5.76 0.69
CA ASN A 51 13.46 5.36 -0.40
C ASN A 51 12.89 5.85 -1.75
N THR A 52 13.73 5.82 -2.78
CA THR A 52 13.35 6.31 -4.11
C THR A 52 12.01 5.75 -4.60
N SER A 53 11.73 4.47 -4.36
CA SER A 53 10.49 3.84 -4.84
C SER A 53 9.25 4.31 -4.08
N THR A 54 9.36 4.46 -2.76
CA THR A 54 8.24 4.93 -1.93
C THR A 54 7.93 6.40 -2.17
N VAL A 55 8.97 7.23 -2.36
CA VAL A 55 8.78 8.66 -2.68
C VAL A 55 8.08 8.82 -4.03
N ILE A 56 8.53 8.10 -5.07
CA ILE A 56 7.84 8.09 -6.37
C ILE A 56 6.40 7.60 -6.20
N GLY A 57 6.17 6.53 -5.44
CA GLY A 57 4.84 6.01 -5.15
C GLY A 57 3.92 7.08 -4.55
N THR A 58 4.38 7.74 -3.48
CA THR A 58 3.62 8.81 -2.82
C THR A 58 3.22 9.92 -3.78
N ILE A 59 4.15 10.37 -4.64
CA ILE A 59 3.87 11.44 -5.61
C ILE A 59 2.86 10.97 -6.68
N VAL A 60 3.03 9.76 -7.19
CA VAL A 60 2.13 9.19 -8.23
C VAL A 60 0.70 9.01 -7.68
N HIS A 61 0.55 8.53 -6.44
CA HIS A 61 -0.75 8.44 -5.77
C HIS A 61 -1.38 9.81 -5.57
N TYR A 62 -0.62 10.79 -5.08
CA TYR A 62 -1.10 12.17 -4.94
C TYR A 62 -1.62 12.75 -6.26
N CYS A 63 -0.87 12.58 -7.37
CA CYS A 63 -1.32 13.04 -8.68
C CYS A 63 -2.61 12.34 -9.13
N ALA A 64 -2.72 11.03 -8.92
CA ALA A 64 -3.91 10.27 -9.26
C ALA A 64 -5.13 10.72 -8.42
N GLU A 65 -4.92 10.99 -7.13
CA GLU A 65 -5.93 11.54 -6.22
C GLU A 65 -6.46 12.91 -6.69
N MET A 66 -5.56 13.88 -6.91
CA MET A 66 -5.95 15.23 -7.32
C MET A 66 -6.75 15.21 -8.61
N VAL A 67 -6.28 14.51 -9.63
CA VAL A 67 -6.99 14.38 -10.90
C VAL A 67 -8.34 13.67 -10.73
N ALA A 68 -8.41 12.61 -9.92
CA ALA A 68 -9.67 11.93 -9.64
C ALA A 68 -10.70 12.83 -8.95
N LYS A 69 -10.25 13.76 -8.09
CA LYS A 69 -11.10 14.78 -7.44
C LYS A 69 -11.47 15.94 -8.37
N GLY A 70 -10.86 16.04 -9.55
CA GLY A 70 -10.99 17.18 -10.46
C GLY A 70 -10.23 18.43 -9.97
N GLU A 71 -9.20 18.22 -9.17
CA GLU A 71 -8.33 19.25 -8.60
C GLU A 71 -7.01 19.33 -9.37
N ASP A 72 -6.38 20.50 -9.35
CA ASP A 72 -5.08 20.70 -9.97
C ASP A 72 -3.97 20.06 -9.12
N VAL A 73 -3.00 19.45 -9.77
CA VAL A 73 -1.80 18.93 -9.12
C VAL A 73 -0.86 20.08 -8.76
N ASP A 74 -0.58 20.26 -7.48
CA ASP A 74 0.36 21.26 -6.98
C ASP A 74 1.82 20.78 -7.17
N GLN A 75 2.44 21.24 -8.26
CA GLN A 75 3.83 20.89 -8.58
C GLN A 75 4.84 21.48 -7.59
N ASP A 76 4.58 22.69 -7.08
CA ASP A 76 5.46 23.34 -6.09
C ASP A 76 5.49 22.53 -4.77
N MET A 77 4.37 21.94 -4.41
CA MET A 77 4.27 21.07 -3.23
C MET A 77 5.06 19.77 -3.44
N ILE A 78 5.00 19.17 -4.64
CA ILE A 78 5.78 17.99 -4.98
C ILE A 78 7.29 18.31 -4.93
N GLU A 79 7.72 19.41 -5.52
CA GLU A 79 9.13 19.83 -5.51
C GLU A 79 9.65 20.04 -4.08
N LYS A 80 8.88 20.78 -3.26
CA LYS A 80 9.22 20.96 -1.82
C LYS A 80 9.30 19.65 -1.06
N TYR A 81 8.42 18.69 -1.36
CA TYR A 81 8.48 17.37 -0.75
C TYR A 81 9.78 16.66 -1.11
N ILE A 82 10.14 16.60 -2.41
CA ILE A 82 11.35 15.95 -2.88
C ILE A 82 12.60 16.59 -2.24
N GLU A 83 12.65 17.93 -2.21
CA GLU A 83 13.77 18.69 -1.64
C GLU A 83 13.88 18.61 -0.11
N SER A 84 12.78 18.26 0.58
CA SER A 84 12.76 18.12 2.03
C SER A 84 13.42 16.83 2.53
N LEU A 85 13.71 15.90 1.64
CA LEU A 85 14.24 14.58 1.98
C LEU A 85 15.75 14.51 1.81
N ASP A 86 16.43 13.94 2.81
CA ASP A 86 17.87 13.76 2.78
C ASP A 86 18.29 12.61 1.84
N GLU A 87 19.31 12.87 1.01
CA GLU A 87 19.94 11.86 0.16
C GLU A 87 20.61 10.77 1.01
N HIS A 88 20.40 9.52 0.64
CA HIS A 88 21.09 8.37 1.23
C HIS A 88 21.15 7.20 0.24
N VAL A 89 21.74 6.05 0.63
CA VAL A 89 22.00 4.91 -0.27
C VAL A 89 20.74 4.39 -0.98
N ASP A 90 19.58 4.47 -0.35
CA ASP A 90 18.32 3.97 -0.89
C ASP A 90 17.41 5.06 -1.49
N TYR A 91 17.84 6.34 -1.41
CA TYR A 91 17.08 7.48 -1.90
C TYR A 91 17.93 8.38 -2.81
N SER A 92 17.40 8.68 -4.00
CA SER A 92 17.98 9.62 -4.95
C SER A 92 16.93 10.60 -5.46
N CYS A 93 17.11 11.86 -5.12
CA CYS A 93 16.31 12.98 -5.58
C CYS A 93 16.28 13.05 -7.13
N GLU A 94 17.44 12.93 -7.77
CA GLU A 94 17.55 12.94 -9.24
C GLU A 94 16.69 11.86 -9.89
N VAL A 95 16.73 10.64 -9.35
CA VAL A 95 15.94 9.53 -9.89
C VAL A 95 14.44 9.79 -9.68
N VAL A 96 14.03 10.35 -8.55
CA VAL A 96 12.63 10.73 -8.32
C VAL A 96 12.19 11.75 -9.35
N GLN A 97 12.93 12.87 -9.50
CA GLN A 97 12.61 13.94 -10.44
C GLN A 97 12.51 13.47 -11.88
N ASN A 98 13.36 12.54 -12.28
CA ASN A 98 13.37 12.00 -13.65
C ASN A 98 12.21 11.04 -13.95
N HIS A 99 11.52 10.48 -12.96
CA HIS A 99 10.56 9.41 -13.20
C HIS A 99 9.13 9.70 -12.79
N TRP A 100 8.88 10.44 -11.72
CA TRP A 100 7.54 10.55 -11.14
C TRP A 100 6.50 11.10 -12.13
N LYS A 101 6.88 12.14 -12.90
CA LYS A 101 5.96 12.86 -13.77
C LYS A 101 5.41 11.97 -14.90
N ALA A 102 6.30 11.29 -15.61
CA ALA A 102 5.90 10.40 -16.71
C ALA A 102 5.05 9.21 -16.21
N MET A 103 5.32 8.71 -14.99
CA MET A 103 4.53 7.64 -14.38
C MET A 103 3.14 8.15 -13.96
N ALA A 104 3.05 9.34 -13.37
CA ALA A 104 1.78 9.94 -12.99
C ALA A 104 0.91 10.23 -14.22
N GLU A 105 1.49 10.82 -15.27
CA GLU A 105 0.80 11.10 -16.54
C GLU A 105 0.27 9.81 -17.17
N GLU A 106 1.06 8.74 -17.20
CA GLU A 106 0.63 7.44 -17.74
C GLU A 106 -0.51 6.84 -16.92
N LEU A 107 -0.41 6.82 -15.58
CA LEU A 107 -1.48 6.31 -14.72
C LEU A 107 -2.77 7.11 -14.88
N VAL A 108 -2.67 8.44 -14.91
CA VAL A 108 -3.83 9.32 -15.07
C VAL A 108 -4.52 9.10 -16.39
N ASN A 109 -3.78 9.13 -17.49
CA ASN A 109 -4.36 9.04 -18.86
C ASN A 109 -4.85 7.63 -19.18
N SER A 110 -4.13 6.59 -18.76
CA SER A 110 -4.46 5.21 -19.11
C SER A 110 -5.41 4.55 -18.13
N TYR A 111 -5.67 5.16 -16.96
CA TYR A 111 -6.54 4.56 -15.96
C TYR A 111 -7.49 5.55 -15.27
N VAL A 112 -6.98 6.60 -14.62
CA VAL A 112 -7.78 7.44 -13.71
C VAL A 112 -8.94 8.11 -14.44
N LEU A 113 -8.69 8.66 -15.64
CA LEU A 113 -9.69 9.35 -16.45
C LEU A 113 -10.65 8.40 -17.19
N GLU A 114 -10.26 7.15 -17.41
CA GLU A 114 -11.04 6.17 -18.18
C GLU A 114 -12.09 5.43 -17.33
N HIS A 115 -12.02 5.53 -15.99
CA HIS A 115 -12.87 4.75 -15.09
C HIS A 115 -13.66 5.65 -14.14
N ASN A 116 -14.97 5.36 -14.01
CA ASN A 116 -15.80 6.05 -13.03
C ASN A 116 -15.47 5.58 -11.61
N MET A 117 -15.35 6.54 -10.69
CA MET A 117 -15.12 6.26 -9.29
C MET A 117 -16.38 6.47 -8.43
N LEU A 118 -16.45 5.73 -7.34
CA LEU A 118 -17.38 5.97 -6.23
C LEU A 118 -16.74 6.90 -5.19
N SER A 119 -15.49 6.61 -4.82
CA SER A 119 -14.69 7.45 -3.93
C SER A 119 -13.20 7.29 -4.22
N VAL A 120 -12.38 8.23 -3.70
CA VAL A 120 -10.92 8.23 -3.78
C VAL A 120 -10.35 8.63 -2.43
N GLU A 121 -9.24 8.00 -2.03
CA GLU A 121 -8.54 8.20 -0.74
C GLU A 121 -9.49 8.08 0.46
N GLU A 122 -10.37 7.08 0.40
CA GLU A 122 -11.40 6.84 1.42
C GLU A 122 -10.76 6.27 2.69
N GLN A 123 -10.87 7.01 3.79
CA GLN A 123 -10.45 6.52 5.10
C GLN A 123 -11.55 5.62 5.69
N VAL A 124 -11.21 4.37 5.92
CA VAL A 124 -12.14 3.35 6.42
C VAL A 124 -11.58 2.63 7.64
N GLY A 125 -12.47 2.20 8.52
CA GLY A 125 -12.10 1.39 9.67
C GLY A 125 -13.31 0.69 10.27
N TYR A 126 -13.07 -0.49 10.83
CA TYR A 126 -14.08 -1.25 11.53
C TYR A 126 -13.46 -2.10 12.66
N GLU A 127 -14.16 -2.21 13.77
CA GLU A 127 -13.73 -3.03 14.89
C GLU A 127 -13.68 -4.52 14.48
N ILE A 128 -12.59 -5.19 14.85
CA ILE A 128 -12.42 -6.62 14.69
C ILE A 128 -13.02 -7.29 15.91
N MET A 129 -12.43 -7.02 17.08
CA MET A 129 -12.88 -7.49 18.40
C MET A 129 -12.13 -6.74 19.52
N ASP A 130 -12.75 -6.64 20.68
CA ASP A 130 -12.12 -6.21 21.96
C ASP A 130 -11.33 -4.90 21.88
N GLY A 131 -11.82 -3.93 21.11
CA GLY A 131 -11.17 -2.62 20.94
C GLY A 131 -9.99 -2.63 19.97
N TYR A 132 -9.83 -3.69 19.17
CA TYR A 132 -8.94 -3.76 18.03
C TYR A 132 -9.70 -3.51 16.74
N ALA A 133 -9.15 -2.68 15.86
CA ALA A 133 -9.77 -2.36 14.58
C ALA A 133 -8.82 -2.66 13.40
N ALA A 134 -9.38 -3.00 12.26
CA ALA A 134 -8.72 -2.83 10.98
C ALA A 134 -9.07 -1.44 10.44
N ALA A 135 -8.08 -0.62 10.08
CA ALA A 135 -8.31 0.70 9.52
C ALA A 135 -7.18 1.15 8.60
N GLY A 136 -7.53 1.84 7.53
CA GLY A 136 -6.59 2.34 6.53
C GLY A 136 -7.27 3.24 5.52
N GLN A 137 -6.55 3.58 4.47
CA GLN A 137 -7.01 4.44 3.40
C GLN A 137 -7.00 3.66 2.09
N ILE A 138 -8.12 3.66 1.39
CA ILE A 138 -8.30 2.98 0.10
C ILE A 138 -8.02 3.99 -1.00
N ASP A 139 -7.10 3.68 -1.92
CA ASP A 139 -6.73 4.60 -3.00
C ASP A 139 -7.96 4.97 -3.86
N ARG A 140 -8.79 3.96 -4.21
CA ARG A 140 -9.97 4.21 -5.04
C ARG A 140 -11.01 3.10 -4.88
N ILE A 141 -12.28 3.48 -4.89
CA ILE A 141 -13.43 2.58 -4.99
C ILE A 141 -14.17 2.89 -6.29
N GLU A 142 -14.45 1.87 -7.09
CA GLU A 142 -15.19 1.97 -8.35
C GLU A 142 -16.53 1.23 -8.29
N GLY A 143 -17.48 1.61 -9.12
CA GLY A 143 -18.80 1.01 -9.21
C GLY A 143 -19.84 1.67 -8.32
N GLN A 144 -20.68 0.89 -7.64
CA GLN A 144 -21.73 1.33 -6.73
C GLN A 144 -21.62 0.61 -5.40
N LYS A 145 -22.29 1.10 -4.36
CA LYS A 145 -22.22 0.50 -3.03
C LYS A 145 -22.61 -0.99 -3.02
N GLU A 146 -23.56 -1.38 -3.88
CA GLU A 146 -24.10 -2.73 -4.02
C GLU A 146 -23.25 -3.67 -4.89
N ASP A 147 -22.32 -3.10 -5.68
CA ASP A 147 -21.36 -3.84 -6.52
C ASP A 147 -20.14 -2.95 -6.72
N CYS A 148 -19.19 -3.00 -5.78
CA CYS A 148 -18.00 -2.17 -5.84
C CYS A 148 -16.73 -2.98 -6.03
N MET A 149 -15.72 -2.28 -6.54
CA MET A 149 -14.37 -2.79 -6.74
C MET A 149 -13.37 -1.91 -5.99
N ILE A 150 -12.50 -2.54 -5.24
CA ILE A 150 -11.40 -1.86 -4.55
C ILE A 150 -10.19 -1.83 -5.47
N VAL A 151 -9.64 -0.65 -5.68
CA VAL A 151 -8.47 -0.42 -6.55
C VAL A 151 -7.33 0.12 -5.72
N ASP A 152 -6.13 -0.40 -5.95
CA ASP A 152 -4.90 0.01 -5.31
C ASP A 152 -3.83 0.25 -6.38
N TYR A 153 -3.18 1.40 -6.32
CA TYR A 153 -2.13 1.79 -7.26
C TYR A 153 -0.77 1.31 -6.78
N LYS A 154 0.04 0.78 -7.68
CA LYS A 154 1.39 0.34 -7.36
C LYS A 154 2.40 0.83 -8.39
N THR A 155 3.50 1.36 -7.91
CA THR A 155 4.65 1.69 -8.75
C THR A 155 5.68 0.57 -8.70
N TYR A 156 6.35 0.30 -9.81
CA TYR A 156 7.42 -0.70 -9.85
C TYR A 156 8.55 -0.32 -10.79
N ASN A 157 9.68 -1.00 -10.62
CA ASN A 157 10.88 -0.77 -11.42
C ASN A 157 11.37 -2.11 -12.03
N SER A 158 10.68 -2.58 -13.07
CA SER A 158 11.02 -3.83 -13.75
C SER A 158 10.59 -3.82 -15.21
N LYS A 159 11.39 -4.45 -16.06
CA LYS A 159 11.03 -4.76 -17.45
C LYS A 159 9.97 -5.85 -17.56
N THR A 160 9.81 -6.65 -16.51
CA THR A 160 8.86 -7.76 -16.47
C THR A 160 7.56 -7.27 -15.86
N LYS A 161 6.48 -7.29 -16.64
CA LYS A 161 5.14 -6.98 -16.15
C LYS A 161 4.66 -8.03 -15.15
N PRO A 162 3.95 -7.63 -14.09
CA PRO A 162 3.26 -8.58 -13.22
C PRO A 162 2.29 -9.43 -14.04
N LYS A 163 2.32 -10.76 -13.86
CA LYS A 163 1.47 -11.71 -14.61
C LYS A 163 0.35 -12.31 -13.77
N ALA A 164 0.48 -12.24 -12.47
CA ALA A 164 -0.47 -12.78 -11.53
C ALA A 164 -0.65 -11.80 -10.37
N PHE A 165 -1.80 -11.88 -9.72
CA PHE A 165 -2.10 -11.08 -8.54
C PHE A 165 -1.18 -11.52 -7.38
N PRO A 166 -0.30 -10.66 -6.86
CA PRO A 166 0.59 -11.06 -5.78
C PRO A 166 -0.19 -11.26 -4.49
N GLN A 167 0.06 -12.39 -3.81
CA GLN A 167 -0.63 -12.76 -2.57
C GLN A 167 -0.50 -11.69 -1.48
N TYR A 168 0.64 -11.01 -1.41
CA TYR A 168 0.88 -9.90 -0.50
C TYR A 168 -0.17 -8.80 -0.64
N TYR A 169 -0.40 -8.32 -1.85
CA TYR A 169 -1.40 -7.27 -2.09
C TYR A 169 -2.84 -7.80 -2.02
N LYS A 170 -3.05 -9.08 -2.32
CA LYS A 170 -4.36 -9.71 -2.16
C LYS A 170 -4.83 -9.59 -0.71
N TYR A 171 -4.00 -9.92 0.27
CA TYR A 171 -4.35 -9.80 1.68
C TYR A 171 -4.68 -8.36 2.08
N GLN A 172 -3.88 -7.38 1.65
CA GLN A 172 -4.18 -5.96 1.88
C GLN A 172 -5.58 -5.59 1.39
N LEU A 173 -5.89 -5.92 0.14
CA LEU A 173 -7.16 -5.55 -0.48
C LEU A 173 -8.35 -6.34 0.08
N LEU A 174 -8.14 -7.58 0.49
CA LEU A 174 -9.18 -8.36 1.17
C LEU A 174 -9.50 -7.81 2.57
N VAL A 175 -8.54 -7.24 3.30
CA VAL A 175 -8.83 -6.52 4.55
C VAL A 175 -9.70 -5.30 4.29
N TYR A 176 -9.40 -4.52 3.25
CA TYR A 176 -10.27 -3.40 2.84
C TYR A 176 -11.66 -3.89 2.43
N ALA A 177 -11.76 -5.01 1.70
CA ALA A 177 -13.03 -5.60 1.32
C ALA A 177 -13.85 -6.02 2.55
N TRP A 178 -13.20 -6.64 3.53
CA TRP A 178 -13.82 -7.00 4.81
C TRP A 178 -14.36 -5.75 5.54
N ILE A 179 -13.56 -4.67 5.64
CA ILE A 179 -14.01 -3.40 6.25
C ILE A 179 -15.24 -2.86 5.51
N LEU A 180 -15.18 -2.75 4.19
CA LEU A 180 -16.28 -2.24 3.37
C LEU A 180 -17.55 -3.09 3.52
N LYS A 181 -17.42 -4.42 3.58
CA LYS A 181 -18.55 -5.32 3.83
C LYS A 181 -19.23 -5.03 5.16
N LYS A 182 -18.44 -4.81 6.24
CA LYS A 182 -18.94 -4.41 7.56
C LYS A 182 -19.63 -3.04 7.55
N LEU A 183 -19.18 -2.12 6.70
CA LEU A 183 -19.77 -0.80 6.49
C LEU A 183 -21.00 -0.82 5.55
N GLY A 184 -21.42 -2.00 5.10
CA GLY A 184 -22.62 -2.20 4.28
C GLY A 184 -22.42 -1.97 2.78
N TYR A 185 -21.17 -1.99 2.29
CA TYR A 185 -20.87 -2.11 0.88
C TYR A 185 -20.87 -3.59 0.46
N ASN A 186 -20.93 -3.82 -0.85
CA ASN A 186 -20.75 -5.17 -1.40
C ASN A 186 -19.55 -5.19 -2.36
N PRO A 187 -18.31 -5.31 -1.85
CA PRO A 187 -17.13 -5.44 -2.67
C PRO A 187 -17.11 -6.81 -3.35
N THR A 188 -17.08 -6.81 -4.68
CA THR A 188 -17.10 -8.03 -5.49
C THR A 188 -15.77 -8.31 -6.17
N ARG A 189 -14.91 -7.31 -6.28
CA ARG A 189 -13.63 -7.40 -6.99
C ARG A 189 -12.56 -6.56 -6.30
N ILE A 190 -11.32 -7.00 -6.48
CA ILE A 190 -10.11 -6.26 -6.15
C ILE A 190 -9.27 -6.05 -7.40
N ARG A 191 -8.61 -4.91 -7.49
CA ARG A 191 -7.78 -4.54 -8.63
C ARG A 191 -6.48 -3.91 -8.19
N LEU A 192 -5.38 -4.35 -8.80
CA LEU A 192 -4.10 -3.68 -8.76
C LEU A 192 -3.85 -2.99 -10.10
N VAL A 193 -3.48 -1.73 -10.04
CA VAL A 193 -3.11 -0.93 -11.19
C VAL A 193 -1.63 -0.56 -11.04
N TYR A 194 -0.80 -1.20 -11.82
CA TYR A 194 0.64 -1.00 -11.79
C TYR A 194 1.08 0.00 -12.84
N VAL A 195 1.97 0.90 -12.47
CA VAL A 195 2.70 1.74 -13.42
C VAL A 195 4.21 1.54 -13.22
N ASN A 196 4.94 1.24 -14.31
CA ASN A 196 6.39 1.08 -14.24
C ASN A 196 7.13 2.39 -14.49
N ARG A 197 8.37 2.48 -13.98
CA ARG A 197 9.29 3.55 -14.37
C ARG A 197 9.71 3.40 -15.83
N TYR A 198 10.08 4.52 -16.46
CA TYR A 198 10.88 4.49 -17.67
C TYR A 198 12.18 3.71 -17.40
N ILE A 199 12.46 2.73 -18.23
CA ILE A 199 13.68 1.93 -18.13
C ILE A 199 14.50 2.17 -19.39
N ASP A 200 15.62 2.87 -19.25
CA ASP A 200 16.57 3.02 -20.33
C ASP A 200 17.24 1.67 -20.62
N GLY A 201 17.24 1.30 -21.88
CA GLY A 201 17.95 0.12 -22.36
C GLY A 201 19.45 0.26 -22.26
N GLY A 202 19.97 1.47 -22.42
CA GLY A 202 21.40 1.73 -22.51
C GLY A 202 22.06 1.06 -23.72
N ILE A 203 23.35 0.74 -23.58
CA ILE A 203 24.14 0.06 -24.61
C ILE A 203 24.57 -1.30 -24.07
N SER A 204 24.42 -2.35 -24.87
CA SER A 204 24.88 -3.70 -24.53
C SER A 204 26.40 -3.74 -24.42
N GLU A 205 26.94 -4.06 -23.27
CA GLU A 205 28.38 -4.26 -23.06
C GLU A 205 28.96 -5.35 -23.99
N LYS A 206 28.16 -6.38 -24.29
CA LYS A 206 28.57 -7.51 -25.10
C LYS A 206 28.63 -7.22 -26.61
N THR A 207 27.73 -6.37 -27.11
CA THR A 207 27.55 -6.16 -28.56
C THR A 207 27.76 -4.71 -28.99
N GLY A 208 27.86 -3.76 -28.07
CA GLY A 208 27.93 -2.33 -28.34
C GLY A 208 26.67 -1.74 -28.98
N LYS A 209 25.56 -2.51 -29.05
CA LYS A 209 24.31 -2.05 -29.66
C LYS A 209 23.35 -1.48 -28.62
N PRO A 210 22.50 -0.47 -29.02
CA PRO A 210 21.45 -0.01 -28.14
C PRO A 210 20.50 -1.14 -27.74
N LEU A 211 20.18 -1.20 -26.48
CA LEU A 211 19.13 -2.06 -25.93
C LEU A 211 17.78 -1.34 -25.97
N LYS A 212 16.70 -2.12 -25.91
CA LYS A 212 15.35 -1.58 -25.94
C LYS A 212 15.07 -0.82 -24.63
N SER A 213 14.57 0.42 -24.78
CA SER A 213 13.99 1.18 -23.65
C SER A 213 12.51 0.84 -23.48
N TYR A 214 12.00 1.00 -22.26
CA TYR A 214 10.61 0.70 -21.86
C TYR A 214 10.01 1.95 -21.23
N PRO A 215 9.05 2.62 -21.91
CA PRO A 215 8.33 3.76 -21.33
C PRO A 215 7.48 3.29 -20.15
N PRO A 216 6.99 4.22 -19.30
CA PRO A 216 5.93 3.93 -18.37
C PRO A 216 4.75 3.27 -19.08
N GLU A 217 4.15 2.29 -18.46
CA GLU A 217 3.02 1.55 -19.01
C GLU A 217 2.16 1.03 -17.85
N VAL A 218 0.84 1.17 -17.96
CA VAL A 218 -0.10 0.63 -16.99
C VAL A 218 -0.35 -0.86 -17.25
N THR A 219 -0.34 -1.64 -16.17
CA THR A 219 -0.73 -3.06 -16.17
C THR A 219 -1.79 -3.27 -15.10
N ILE A 220 -2.92 -3.88 -15.48
CA ILE A 220 -4.07 -4.09 -14.62
C ILE A 220 -4.21 -5.57 -14.29
N LEU A 221 -4.35 -5.89 -13.01
CA LEU A 221 -4.69 -7.21 -12.51
C LEU A 221 -5.98 -7.11 -11.71
N THR A 222 -6.94 -7.99 -11.97
CA THR A 222 -8.24 -7.99 -11.29
C THR A 222 -8.57 -9.40 -10.84
N GLU A 223 -9.06 -9.55 -9.60
CA GLU A 223 -9.60 -10.79 -9.07
C GLU A 223 -11.01 -10.57 -8.50
N VAL A 224 -11.81 -11.62 -8.54
CA VAL A 224 -13.14 -11.68 -7.91
C VAL A 224 -12.94 -12.04 -6.44
N ILE A 225 -13.72 -11.42 -5.56
CA ILE A 225 -13.79 -11.74 -4.13
C ILE A 225 -14.92 -12.74 -3.91
N THR A 226 -14.66 -13.74 -3.08
CA THR A 226 -15.66 -14.70 -2.62
C THR A 226 -16.00 -14.48 -1.15
N GLU A 227 -17.12 -15.00 -0.68
CA GLU A 227 -17.43 -14.99 0.77
C GLU A 227 -16.37 -15.80 1.55
N GLU A 228 -15.83 -16.87 0.96
CA GLU A 228 -14.74 -17.66 1.56
C GLU A 228 -13.46 -16.83 1.75
N ASP A 229 -13.12 -15.92 0.80
CA ASP A 229 -12.00 -15.00 0.97
C ASP A 229 -12.24 -14.05 2.17
N LEU A 230 -13.48 -13.56 2.35
CA LEU A 230 -13.83 -12.65 3.45
C LEU A 230 -13.85 -13.38 4.80
N ASP A 231 -14.37 -14.59 4.85
CA ASP A 231 -14.35 -15.44 6.06
C ASP A 231 -12.92 -15.79 6.46
N PHE A 232 -12.07 -16.11 5.47
CA PHE A 232 -10.66 -16.38 5.71
C PHE A 232 -9.92 -15.15 6.29
N ILE A 233 -10.15 -13.95 5.74
CA ILE A 233 -9.56 -12.72 6.26
C ILE A 233 -10.07 -12.39 7.65
N ASN A 234 -11.36 -12.59 7.92
CA ASN A 234 -11.92 -12.40 9.25
C ASN A 234 -11.17 -13.26 10.28
N GLY A 235 -11.01 -14.57 10.01
CA GLY A 235 -10.27 -15.47 10.90
C GLY A 235 -8.80 -15.09 11.08
N LEU A 236 -8.15 -14.57 10.05
CA LEU A 236 -6.76 -14.08 10.16
C LEU A 236 -6.65 -12.79 10.99
N LEU A 237 -7.63 -11.88 10.89
CA LEU A 237 -7.68 -10.66 11.69
C LEU A 237 -7.88 -11.00 13.18
N GLU A 238 -8.81 -11.92 13.48
CA GLU A 238 -9.03 -12.42 14.83
C GLU A 238 -7.76 -13.09 15.40
N LEU A 239 -7.09 -13.93 14.61
CA LEU A 239 -5.82 -14.56 14.98
C LEU A 239 -4.73 -13.51 15.27
N ALA A 240 -4.68 -12.42 14.53
CA ALA A 240 -3.71 -11.34 14.79
C ALA A 240 -3.98 -10.68 16.15
N VAL A 241 -5.25 -10.40 16.47
CA VAL A 241 -5.65 -9.86 17.78
C VAL A 241 -5.29 -10.83 18.91
N ASP A 242 -5.68 -12.09 18.80
CA ASP A 242 -5.38 -13.13 19.77
C ASP A 242 -3.87 -13.28 20.02
N SER A 243 -3.07 -13.18 18.93
CA SER A 243 -1.60 -13.25 19.02
C SER A 243 -1.01 -12.05 19.79
N VAL A 244 -1.55 -10.85 19.57
CA VAL A 244 -1.13 -9.64 20.30
C VAL A 244 -1.50 -9.75 21.78
N GLU A 245 -2.73 -10.16 22.09
CA GLU A 245 -3.19 -10.34 23.48
C GLU A 245 -2.43 -11.46 24.20
N ALA A 246 -2.18 -12.58 23.53
CA ALA A 246 -1.34 -13.65 24.09
C ALA A 246 0.08 -13.16 24.43
N ALA A 247 0.67 -12.34 23.54
CA ALA A 247 2.00 -11.78 23.77
C ALA A 247 2.04 -10.70 24.87
N LYS A 248 0.94 -9.98 25.10
CA LYS A 248 0.81 -9.04 26.21
C LYS A 248 0.71 -9.79 27.55
N ASN A 249 -0.12 -10.83 27.59
CA ASN A 249 -0.36 -11.64 28.78
C ASN A 249 0.82 -12.57 29.12
N HIS A 250 1.59 -13.00 28.13
CA HIS A 250 2.72 -13.91 28.23
C HIS A 250 3.95 -13.35 27.51
N PRO A 251 4.59 -12.28 28.03
CA PRO A 251 5.73 -11.64 27.35
C PRO A 251 6.89 -12.58 27.04
N GLU A 252 7.08 -13.61 27.86
CA GLU A 252 8.12 -14.65 27.70
C GLU A 252 7.89 -15.55 26.47
N LEU A 253 6.65 -15.61 25.96
CA LEU A 253 6.30 -16.45 24.79
C LEU A 253 6.30 -15.67 23.46
N ARG A 254 6.62 -14.39 23.47
CA ARG A 254 6.59 -13.54 22.24
C ARG A 254 7.39 -14.13 21.09
N HIS A 255 8.55 -14.70 21.38
CA HIS A 255 9.42 -15.32 20.37
C HIS A 255 8.78 -16.57 19.74
N VAL A 256 7.93 -17.28 20.46
CA VAL A 256 7.20 -18.44 19.95
C VAL A 256 6.00 -17.97 19.14
N ILE A 257 5.21 -17.03 19.67
CA ILE A 257 3.98 -16.51 19.06
C ILE A 257 4.30 -15.86 17.71
N PHE A 258 5.34 -15.02 17.65
CA PHE A 258 5.71 -14.27 16.44
C PHE A 258 6.92 -14.84 15.69
N HIS A 259 7.38 -16.04 16.02
CA HIS A 259 8.51 -16.72 15.36
C HIS A 259 9.76 -15.82 15.22
N ASP A 260 10.17 -15.15 16.31
CA ASP A 260 11.38 -14.31 16.26
C ASP A 260 12.65 -15.17 16.29
N PRO A 261 13.37 -15.27 15.16
CA PRO A 261 14.54 -16.15 15.05
C PRO A 261 15.75 -15.66 15.86
N ARG A 262 15.70 -14.43 16.40
CA ARG A 262 16.81 -13.83 17.17
C ARG A 262 16.79 -14.26 18.64
N LEU A 263 15.64 -14.69 19.14
CA LEU A 263 15.51 -15.22 20.47
C LEU A 263 15.89 -16.71 20.45
N LYS A 264 17.17 -16.98 20.47
CA LYS A 264 17.64 -18.36 20.69
C LYS A 264 17.16 -18.79 22.07
N ILE A 265 16.43 -19.89 22.10
CA ILE A 265 16.16 -20.61 23.35
C ILE A 265 17.54 -21.02 23.88
N SER A 266 17.97 -20.38 24.96
CA SER A 266 19.20 -20.77 25.70
C SER A 266 18.91 -21.97 26.56
#